data_88f9308e2d4b192aa9bdd2c1912368db
#
_entry.id   88f9308e2d4b192aa9bdd2c1912368db
#
_cell.length_a   1.000
_cell.length_b   1.000
_cell.length_c   1.000
_cell.angle_alpha   90.00
_cell.angle_beta   90.00
_cell.angle_gamma   90.00
#
_symmetry.space_group_name_H-M   'P 1'
#
loop_
_entity.id
_entity.type
_entity.pdbx_description
1 polymer ?
#
loop_
_entity_poly.entity_id
_entity_poly.type
_entity_poly.pdbx_seq_one_letter_code
_entity_poly.pdbx_strand_id
1 'polypeptide(L)'
;MNRISDRIEALRRFMHTKGISAFIVPSTDPHSGEYVPAHWESRKWISGFTGSAGTAVITMTQGGLWTDSRYFLQAEEQLQGSGLILFKDRLPETPSIADWLGSVLKPGEKVGIDGWVNSTSEALQLQKALEKYHLELVNVEDPFSLLWKDRPSLPPNPPFILPLEYSGETCNQKISRIQTILKENQVNGILISALDEIAWTLNLRGTDVHCNPVFVSYLFITSTSSTLYIQPDKLTDEVLRYLETNQVSIKDYTQIAQDLEEYKEGCLQLPYSTNYTLYQAASKSSQVKQIESPVLYLKSIKNPTEIAGFKQAMTRDGAAMVRFLYWLENAVKSGTETELSIDQKLYEFRSAQENFQGISFDTIAGYQTHGAIVHYEATEETAATLKPEGFLLLDSGGQYLDGTTDITRTIALGHVTEEQKKDYTLILKGFIQLSMAHFPYGTCGTQLDILARQFIWKEGMNYGHGTGHGVGHFLNVHEGPHQFRMNHMPALLLPGMTVTNEPGVYKSGKYGVRTENTMLIVDDQTTDFGKFYKFEALTLCPIDLKPILPELLSSEEKVWLNDYHQKVYATLSPYLSKEEKNWLKESTKAIH
;
A
#
# COMPACT_ATOMS: atom_id res chain seq x y z
N MET A 1 5.78 -30.54 -7.51
CA MET A 1 4.48 -30.55 -6.78
C MET A 1 3.58 -29.53 -7.45
N ASN A 2 2.73 -29.98 -8.35
CA ASN A 2 1.93 -29.03 -9.16
C ASN A 2 0.53 -28.73 -8.57
N ARG A 3 0.03 -29.51 -7.60
CA ARG A 3 -1.29 -29.30 -6.99
C ARG A 3 -1.17 -28.75 -5.57
N ILE A 4 -2.08 -27.85 -5.20
CA ILE A 4 -2.14 -27.27 -3.84
C ILE A 4 -2.24 -28.36 -2.77
N SER A 5 -3.05 -29.40 -3.02
CA SER A 5 -3.16 -30.55 -2.12
C SER A 5 -1.81 -31.23 -1.81
N ASP A 6 -0.93 -31.37 -2.82
CA ASP A 6 0.37 -32.00 -2.64
C ASP A 6 1.31 -31.13 -1.79
N ARG A 7 1.21 -29.80 -1.94
CA ARG A 7 1.97 -28.81 -1.15
C ARG A 7 1.51 -28.82 0.31
N ILE A 8 0.20 -28.86 0.54
CA ILE A 8 -0.39 -28.96 1.89
C ILE A 8 0.07 -30.26 2.58
N GLU A 9 0.03 -31.40 1.89
CA GLU A 9 0.50 -32.67 2.45
C GLU A 9 2.02 -32.67 2.75
N ALA A 10 2.81 -31.98 1.94
CA ALA A 10 4.24 -31.82 2.23
C ALA A 10 4.46 -30.96 3.50
N LEU A 11 3.68 -29.89 3.69
CA LEU A 11 3.72 -29.07 4.90
C LEU A 11 3.27 -29.88 6.13
N ARG A 12 2.22 -30.69 6.03
CA ARG A 12 1.77 -31.59 7.12
C ARG A 12 2.85 -32.56 7.55
N ARG A 13 3.62 -33.14 6.60
CA ARG A 13 4.77 -34.00 6.93
C ARG A 13 5.86 -33.24 7.70
N PHE A 14 6.16 -32.00 7.28
CA PHE A 14 7.09 -31.13 8.02
C PHE A 14 6.56 -30.86 9.43
N MET A 15 5.29 -30.47 9.56
CA MET A 15 4.63 -30.21 10.85
C MET A 15 4.73 -31.42 11.80
N HIS A 16 4.49 -32.63 11.27
CA HIS A 16 4.62 -33.88 12.04
C HIS A 16 6.05 -34.07 12.57
N THR A 17 7.08 -33.79 11.76
CA THR A 17 8.48 -33.91 12.19
C THR A 17 8.87 -32.91 13.27
N LYS A 18 8.20 -31.76 13.31
CA LYS A 18 8.41 -30.67 14.30
C LYS A 18 7.51 -30.81 15.52
N GLY A 19 6.58 -31.76 15.54
CA GLY A 19 5.62 -31.94 16.63
C GLY A 19 4.65 -30.77 16.77
N ILE A 20 4.27 -30.13 15.67
CA ILE A 20 3.29 -29.04 15.62
C ILE A 20 2.01 -29.49 14.93
N SER A 21 0.86 -29.01 15.44
CA SER A 21 -0.47 -29.42 14.99
C SER A 21 -1.10 -28.45 14.01
N ALA A 22 -0.60 -27.21 13.95
CA ALA A 22 -0.98 -26.20 12.96
C ALA A 22 0.23 -25.38 12.54
N PHE A 23 0.19 -24.80 11.33
CA PHE A 23 1.18 -23.84 10.84
C PHE A 23 0.49 -22.65 10.16
N ILE A 24 0.93 -21.43 10.48
CA ILE A 24 0.36 -20.19 9.97
C ILE A 24 1.32 -19.57 8.94
N VAL A 25 0.79 -19.22 7.77
CA VAL A 25 1.54 -18.67 6.64
C VAL A 25 0.92 -17.32 6.27
N PRO A 26 1.50 -16.19 6.70
CA PRO A 26 1.01 -14.84 6.35
C PRO A 26 1.42 -14.42 4.92
N SER A 27 0.89 -13.29 4.45
CA SER A 27 1.28 -12.62 3.19
C SER A 27 2.38 -11.59 3.42
N THR A 28 3.36 -11.85 4.21
CA THR A 28 4.39 -10.87 4.56
C THR A 28 5.78 -11.47 4.45
N ASP A 29 6.78 -10.62 4.53
CA ASP A 29 8.20 -10.94 4.47
C ASP A 29 8.91 -10.53 5.79
N PRO A 30 10.23 -10.74 5.92
CA PRO A 30 10.98 -10.34 7.12
C PRO A 30 10.96 -8.84 7.43
N HIS A 31 10.44 -8.03 6.54
CA HIS A 31 10.37 -6.57 6.62
C HIS A 31 8.96 -6.05 6.84
N SER A 32 7.98 -6.95 6.97
CA SER A 32 6.54 -6.62 7.12
C SER A 32 5.99 -5.80 5.94
N GLY A 33 6.50 -6.07 4.73
CA GLY A 33 6.03 -5.42 3.51
C GLY A 33 4.61 -5.84 3.13
N GLU A 34 3.82 -4.91 2.56
CA GLU A 34 2.52 -5.21 1.96
C GLU A 34 2.71 -5.98 0.65
N TYR A 35 3.64 -5.53 -0.19
CA TYR A 35 4.12 -6.24 -1.37
C TYR A 35 5.47 -6.87 -1.04
N VAL A 36 5.62 -8.13 -1.40
CA VAL A 36 6.79 -8.92 -1.01
C VAL A 36 7.57 -9.40 -2.24
N PRO A 37 8.90 -9.51 -2.16
CA PRO A 37 9.65 -10.21 -3.20
C PRO A 37 9.14 -11.64 -3.40
N ALA A 38 9.20 -12.13 -4.64
CA ALA A 38 8.70 -13.47 -5.01
C ALA A 38 9.26 -14.61 -4.14
N HIS A 39 10.44 -14.41 -3.55
CA HIS A 39 11.04 -15.34 -2.59
C HIS A 39 10.12 -15.62 -1.38
N TRP A 40 9.36 -14.64 -0.91
CA TRP A 40 8.49 -14.75 0.27
C TRP A 40 7.01 -14.90 -0.06
N GLU A 41 6.63 -15.15 -1.30
CA GLU A 41 5.23 -15.44 -1.68
C GLU A 41 4.74 -16.84 -1.22
N SER A 42 5.16 -17.25 -0.02
CA SER A 42 4.88 -18.59 0.52
C SER A 42 3.40 -18.86 0.70
N ARG A 43 2.60 -17.86 1.10
CA ARG A 43 1.15 -17.97 1.23
C ARG A 43 0.49 -18.22 -0.15
N LYS A 44 0.91 -17.50 -1.19
CA LYS A 44 0.47 -17.71 -2.57
C LYS A 44 0.83 -19.13 -3.04
N TRP A 45 2.06 -19.56 -2.77
CA TRP A 45 2.52 -20.90 -3.14
C TRP A 45 1.72 -22.00 -2.46
N ILE A 46 1.43 -21.90 -1.15
CA ILE A 46 0.73 -22.98 -0.41
C ILE A 46 -0.78 -23.01 -0.66
N SER A 47 -1.41 -21.86 -0.97
CA SER A 47 -2.86 -21.72 -1.10
C SER A 47 -3.36 -21.62 -2.55
N GLY A 48 -2.53 -21.15 -3.48
CA GLY A 48 -2.93 -20.78 -4.84
C GLY A 48 -3.66 -19.45 -4.93
N PHE A 49 -3.93 -18.79 -3.80
CA PHE A 49 -4.57 -17.48 -3.78
C PHE A 49 -3.55 -16.37 -4.08
N THR A 50 -3.85 -15.47 -5.02
CA THR A 50 -2.91 -14.45 -5.52
C THR A 50 -3.12 -13.04 -4.94
N GLY A 51 -4.26 -12.76 -4.27
CA GLY A 51 -4.50 -11.45 -3.67
C GLY A 51 -3.39 -11.04 -2.69
N SER A 52 -3.09 -9.74 -2.54
CA SER A 52 -1.95 -9.26 -1.74
C SER A 52 -2.10 -9.50 -0.24
N ALA A 53 -3.32 -9.56 0.29
CA ALA A 53 -3.59 -9.73 1.72
C ALA A 53 -4.31 -11.04 2.03
N GLY A 54 -3.79 -11.78 3.00
CA GLY A 54 -4.42 -13.01 3.52
C GLY A 54 -3.46 -13.88 4.31
N THR A 55 -4.02 -14.74 5.15
CA THR A 55 -3.26 -15.68 5.97
C THR A 55 -3.79 -17.09 5.78
N ALA A 56 -2.94 -18.00 5.35
CA ALA A 56 -3.28 -19.42 5.27
C ALA A 56 -2.93 -20.10 6.59
N VAL A 57 -3.84 -20.93 7.09
CA VAL A 57 -3.62 -21.73 8.30
C VAL A 57 -3.88 -23.19 7.96
N ILE A 58 -2.87 -24.03 8.16
CA ILE A 58 -2.92 -25.47 7.86
C ILE A 58 -2.84 -26.26 9.17
N THR A 59 -3.80 -27.14 9.40
CA THR A 59 -3.76 -28.14 10.47
C THR A 59 -3.46 -29.52 9.88
N MET A 60 -3.32 -30.52 10.73
CA MET A 60 -3.08 -31.91 10.28
C MET A 60 -4.24 -32.47 9.42
N THR A 61 -5.43 -31.92 9.53
CA THR A 61 -6.64 -32.45 8.84
C THR A 61 -7.40 -31.43 8.02
N GLN A 62 -7.27 -30.14 8.33
CA GLN A 62 -8.03 -29.04 7.72
C GLN A 62 -7.07 -27.92 7.28
N GLY A 63 -7.61 -26.93 6.59
CA GLY A 63 -6.90 -25.69 6.29
C GLY A 63 -7.87 -24.59 5.90
N GLY A 64 -7.49 -23.34 6.13
CA GLY A 64 -8.28 -22.17 5.80
C GLY A 64 -7.43 -21.02 5.33
N LEU A 65 -8.07 -20.08 4.62
CA LEU A 65 -7.52 -18.81 4.21
C LEU A 65 -8.40 -17.68 4.75
N TRP A 66 -7.83 -16.80 5.56
CA TRP A 66 -8.44 -15.54 5.98
C TRP A 66 -8.01 -14.45 5.02
N THR A 67 -8.96 -13.68 4.47
CA THR A 67 -8.67 -12.50 3.63
C THR A 67 -9.76 -11.46 3.83
N ASP A 68 -9.49 -10.20 3.49
CA ASP A 68 -10.41 -9.08 3.68
C ASP A 68 -11.35 -8.83 2.48
N SER A 69 -12.25 -7.87 2.64
CA SER A 69 -13.34 -7.60 1.70
C SER A 69 -12.90 -7.23 0.27
N ARG A 70 -11.67 -6.81 0.06
CA ARG A 70 -11.11 -6.50 -1.26
C ARG A 70 -11.01 -7.74 -2.15
N TYR A 71 -10.87 -8.92 -1.52
CA TYR A 71 -10.53 -10.19 -2.18
C TYR A 71 -11.56 -11.30 -2.02
N PHE A 72 -12.72 -11.08 -1.41
CA PHE A 72 -13.68 -12.17 -1.16
C PHE A 72 -14.08 -12.92 -2.44
N LEU A 73 -14.41 -12.19 -3.51
CA LEU A 73 -14.82 -12.80 -4.78
C LEU A 73 -13.68 -13.58 -5.43
N GLN A 74 -12.49 -12.99 -5.48
CA GLN A 74 -11.30 -13.64 -6.02
C GLN A 74 -10.91 -14.91 -5.24
N ALA A 75 -10.98 -14.86 -3.91
CA ALA A 75 -10.67 -16.01 -3.07
C ALA A 75 -11.70 -17.13 -3.22
N GLU A 76 -13.00 -16.82 -3.35
CA GLU A 76 -14.05 -17.81 -3.64
C GLU A 76 -13.76 -18.61 -4.92
N GLU A 77 -13.25 -17.93 -5.95
CA GLU A 77 -12.90 -18.57 -7.21
C GLU A 77 -11.59 -19.36 -7.11
N GLN A 78 -10.52 -18.72 -6.62
CA GLN A 78 -9.17 -19.31 -6.63
C GLN A 78 -8.98 -20.47 -5.65
N LEU A 79 -9.76 -20.54 -4.58
CA LEU A 79 -9.69 -21.64 -3.62
C LEU A 79 -10.48 -22.89 -4.05
N GLN A 80 -11.21 -22.85 -5.16
CA GLN A 80 -11.95 -24.00 -5.64
C GLN A 80 -11.03 -25.20 -5.91
N GLY A 81 -11.34 -26.34 -5.30
CA GLY A 81 -10.54 -27.57 -5.42
C GLY A 81 -9.22 -27.59 -4.64
N SER A 82 -8.87 -26.52 -3.91
CA SER A 82 -7.66 -26.47 -3.06
C SER A 82 -7.78 -27.29 -1.77
N GLY A 83 -9.01 -27.50 -1.28
CA GLY A 83 -9.28 -28.08 0.03
C GLY A 83 -9.17 -27.07 1.19
N LEU A 84 -8.98 -25.78 0.90
CA LEU A 84 -8.96 -24.70 1.88
C LEU A 84 -10.33 -24.06 2.02
N ILE A 85 -10.70 -23.74 3.26
CA ILE A 85 -11.94 -23.02 3.61
C ILE A 85 -11.65 -21.52 3.51
N LEU A 86 -12.52 -20.76 2.84
CA LEU A 86 -12.45 -19.31 2.86
C LEU A 86 -13.07 -18.75 4.15
N PHE A 87 -12.31 -17.95 4.87
CA PHE A 87 -12.77 -17.15 6.00
C PHE A 87 -12.75 -15.66 5.62
N LYS A 88 -13.93 -15.05 5.54
CA LYS A 88 -14.11 -13.63 5.19
C LYS A 88 -13.81 -12.77 6.43
N ASP A 89 -12.56 -12.30 6.53
CA ASP A 89 -12.09 -11.56 7.71
C ASP A 89 -12.94 -10.32 8.01
N ARG A 90 -13.07 -10.00 9.31
CA ARG A 90 -13.84 -8.87 9.85
C ARG A 90 -15.37 -8.96 9.68
N LEU A 91 -15.92 -10.06 9.17
CA LEU A 91 -17.35 -10.28 9.25
C LEU A 91 -17.69 -10.85 10.64
N PRO A 92 -18.85 -10.47 11.22
CA PRO A 92 -19.21 -10.89 12.60
C PRO A 92 -19.26 -12.40 12.81
N GLU A 93 -19.61 -13.15 11.77
CA GLU A 93 -19.69 -14.61 11.77
C GLU A 93 -18.36 -15.33 11.57
N THR A 94 -17.30 -14.61 11.15
CA THR A 94 -16.01 -15.22 10.86
C THR A 94 -15.18 -15.32 12.14
N PRO A 95 -14.78 -16.55 12.55
CA PRO A 95 -13.92 -16.72 13.71
C PRO A 95 -12.53 -16.14 13.45
N SER A 96 -11.91 -15.60 14.49
CA SER A 96 -10.48 -15.30 14.43
C SER A 96 -9.66 -16.58 14.23
N ILE A 97 -8.43 -16.46 13.75
CA ILE A 97 -7.50 -17.61 13.59
C ILE A 97 -7.36 -18.35 14.93
N ALA A 98 -7.20 -17.65 16.05
CA ALA A 98 -7.07 -18.26 17.37
C ALA A 98 -8.35 -18.98 17.82
N ASP A 99 -9.53 -18.38 17.59
CA ASP A 99 -10.81 -19.01 17.92
C ASP A 99 -11.06 -20.27 17.07
N TRP A 100 -10.74 -20.21 15.78
CA TRP A 100 -10.84 -21.38 14.90
C TRP A 100 -9.88 -22.50 15.34
N LEU A 101 -8.60 -22.17 15.60
CA LEU A 101 -7.61 -23.15 16.08
C LEU A 101 -8.05 -23.75 17.41
N GLY A 102 -8.59 -22.96 18.34
CA GLY A 102 -9.16 -23.43 19.60
C GLY A 102 -10.34 -24.39 19.45
N SER A 103 -11.07 -24.34 18.33
CA SER A 103 -12.20 -25.22 18.02
C SER A 103 -11.76 -26.56 17.39
N VAL A 104 -10.58 -26.62 16.74
CA VAL A 104 -10.14 -27.79 15.97
C VAL A 104 -8.91 -28.49 16.56
N LEU A 105 -8.18 -27.85 17.48
CA LEU A 105 -7.03 -28.42 18.18
C LEU A 105 -7.37 -28.75 19.64
N LYS A 106 -6.53 -29.59 20.24
CA LYS A 106 -6.65 -29.97 21.65
C LYS A 106 -5.73 -29.13 22.54
N PRO A 107 -6.12 -28.89 23.80
CA PRO A 107 -5.24 -28.27 24.78
C PRO A 107 -3.85 -28.96 24.83
N GLY A 108 -2.79 -28.15 24.87
CA GLY A 108 -1.40 -28.60 24.84
C GLY A 108 -0.80 -28.80 23.45
N GLU A 109 -1.59 -28.70 22.39
CA GLU A 109 -1.06 -28.77 21.01
C GLU A 109 -0.34 -27.47 20.62
N LYS A 110 0.60 -27.59 19.67
CA LYS A 110 1.49 -26.51 19.27
C LYS A 110 1.08 -25.93 17.92
N VAL A 111 1.11 -24.60 17.84
CA VAL A 111 0.89 -23.82 16.62
C VAL A 111 2.22 -23.23 16.18
N GLY A 112 2.71 -23.60 15.00
CA GLY A 112 3.97 -23.12 14.44
C GLY A 112 3.80 -21.83 13.63
N ILE A 113 4.78 -20.96 13.75
CA ILE A 113 5.01 -19.81 12.85
C ILE A 113 6.47 -19.78 12.44
N ASP A 114 6.75 -19.19 11.27
CA ASP A 114 8.09 -18.71 10.95
C ASP A 114 8.25 -17.28 11.49
N GLY A 115 9.04 -17.13 12.53
CA GLY A 115 9.23 -15.83 13.17
C GLY A 115 9.95 -14.78 12.31
N TRP A 116 10.54 -15.16 11.18
CA TRP A 116 11.12 -14.20 10.24
C TRP A 116 10.06 -13.44 9.46
N VAL A 117 8.91 -14.06 9.16
CA VAL A 117 7.83 -13.46 8.37
C VAL A 117 6.59 -13.11 9.19
N ASN A 118 6.68 -13.17 10.50
CA ASN A 118 5.64 -12.73 11.43
C ASN A 118 6.17 -11.56 12.27
N SER A 119 5.45 -10.45 12.32
CA SER A 119 5.84 -9.31 13.14
C SER A 119 5.79 -9.64 14.63
N THR A 120 6.55 -8.93 15.43
CA THR A 120 6.54 -9.09 16.90
C THR A 120 5.14 -8.85 17.47
N SER A 121 4.45 -7.80 16.99
CA SER A 121 3.10 -7.48 17.44
C SER A 121 2.12 -8.62 17.19
N GLU A 122 2.10 -9.15 15.96
CA GLU A 122 1.20 -10.24 15.57
C GLU A 122 1.51 -11.53 16.34
N ALA A 123 2.80 -11.89 16.45
CA ALA A 123 3.20 -13.09 17.19
C ALA A 123 2.81 -13.02 18.67
N LEU A 124 3.05 -11.89 19.35
CA LEU A 124 2.67 -11.73 20.76
C LEU A 124 1.15 -11.67 20.97
N GLN A 125 0.41 -11.01 20.06
CA GLN A 125 -1.06 -10.99 20.11
C GLN A 125 -1.64 -12.40 19.88
N LEU A 126 -1.10 -13.14 18.91
CA LEU A 126 -1.50 -14.51 18.63
C LEU A 126 -1.19 -15.43 19.81
N GLN A 127 0.01 -15.34 20.39
CA GLN A 127 0.39 -16.10 21.58
C GLN A 127 -0.62 -15.90 22.69
N LYS A 128 -0.94 -14.65 23.03
CA LYS A 128 -1.93 -14.30 24.06
C LYS A 128 -3.33 -14.83 23.72
N ALA A 129 -3.75 -14.78 22.46
CA ALA A 129 -5.04 -15.29 22.04
C ALA A 129 -5.14 -16.83 22.14
N LEU A 130 -4.03 -17.54 21.82
CA LEU A 130 -3.95 -19.00 21.90
C LEU A 130 -3.95 -19.51 23.36
N GLU A 131 -3.43 -18.75 24.33
CA GLU A 131 -3.43 -19.09 25.75
C GLU A 131 -4.85 -19.40 26.27
N LYS A 132 -5.87 -18.71 25.77
CA LYS A 132 -7.30 -18.95 26.08
C LYS A 132 -7.72 -20.41 25.80
N TYR A 133 -7.08 -21.05 24.85
CA TYR A 133 -7.37 -22.41 24.41
C TYR A 133 -6.31 -23.42 24.91
N HIS A 134 -5.37 -22.97 25.75
CA HIS A 134 -4.23 -23.77 26.21
C HIS A 134 -3.39 -24.31 25.05
N LEU A 135 -3.26 -23.53 23.97
CA LEU A 135 -2.40 -23.82 22.83
C LEU A 135 -1.07 -23.08 22.98
N GLU A 136 0.02 -23.69 22.52
CA GLU A 136 1.38 -23.12 22.57
C GLU A 136 1.79 -22.57 21.21
N LEU A 137 2.20 -21.28 21.14
CA LEU A 137 2.83 -20.73 19.93
C LEU A 137 4.33 -21.07 19.94
N VAL A 138 4.82 -21.62 18.83
CA VAL A 138 6.24 -21.97 18.67
C VAL A 138 6.82 -21.35 17.40
N ASN A 139 8.00 -20.71 17.54
CA ASN A 139 8.78 -20.24 16.41
C ASN A 139 9.57 -21.42 15.84
N VAL A 140 9.39 -21.71 14.57
CA VAL A 140 10.08 -22.80 13.86
C VAL A 140 10.79 -22.26 12.61
N GLU A 141 11.74 -23.00 12.10
CA GLU A 141 12.43 -22.67 10.86
C GLU A 141 11.48 -22.61 9.65
N ASP A 142 11.84 -21.84 8.65
CA ASP A 142 11.09 -21.71 7.38
C ASP A 142 10.93 -23.07 6.67
N PRO A 143 9.70 -23.64 6.60
CA PRO A 143 9.47 -24.91 5.91
C PRO A 143 9.65 -24.81 4.40
N PHE A 144 9.46 -23.63 3.82
CA PHE A 144 9.46 -23.44 2.37
C PHE A 144 10.85 -23.51 1.77
N SER A 145 11.89 -23.29 2.55
CA SER A 145 13.28 -23.55 2.16
C SER A 145 13.52 -25.04 1.77
N LEU A 146 12.76 -25.94 2.38
CA LEU A 146 12.83 -27.39 2.12
C LEU A 146 11.77 -27.85 1.11
N LEU A 147 10.56 -27.28 1.17
CA LEU A 147 9.38 -27.77 0.46
C LEU A 147 9.23 -27.16 -0.94
N TRP A 148 9.57 -25.88 -1.11
CA TRP A 148 9.42 -25.14 -2.36
C TRP A 148 10.71 -25.23 -3.19
N LYS A 149 10.83 -26.32 -3.99
CA LYS A 149 12.07 -26.66 -4.71
C LYS A 149 12.52 -25.64 -5.75
N ASP A 150 11.57 -24.96 -6.37
CA ASP A 150 11.74 -23.92 -7.38
C ASP A 150 11.47 -22.52 -6.81
N ARG A 151 11.69 -22.34 -5.49
CA ARG A 151 11.56 -21.06 -4.82
C ARG A 151 12.48 -20.03 -5.45
N PRO A 152 11.96 -18.85 -5.86
CA PRO A 152 12.81 -17.78 -6.37
C PRO A 152 13.93 -17.42 -5.40
N SER A 153 15.10 -17.08 -5.91
CA SER A 153 16.20 -16.55 -5.08
C SER A 153 15.84 -15.17 -4.52
N LEU A 154 16.58 -14.71 -3.52
CA LEU A 154 16.51 -13.31 -3.10
C LEU A 154 16.88 -12.40 -4.29
N PRO A 155 16.22 -11.23 -4.42
CA PRO A 155 16.48 -10.33 -5.53
C PRO A 155 17.93 -9.88 -5.58
N PRO A 156 18.61 -9.99 -6.74
CA PRO A 156 20.02 -9.64 -6.86
C PRO A 156 20.26 -8.18 -7.31
N ASN A 157 19.20 -7.40 -7.54
CA ASN A 157 19.30 -6.09 -8.16
C ASN A 157 20.06 -5.07 -7.27
N PRO A 158 20.98 -4.29 -7.83
CA PRO A 158 21.69 -3.28 -7.06
C PRO A 158 20.76 -2.11 -6.69
N PRO A 159 20.88 -1.56 -5.49
CA PRO A 159 20.30 -0.27 -5.18
C PRO A 159 21.04 0.86 -5.89
N PHE A 160 20.39 2.00 -6.06
CA PHE A 160 20.96 3.21 -6.65
C PHE A 160 20.69 4.44 -5.78
N ILE A 161 21.51 5.47 -5.96
CA ILE A 161 21.44 6.71 -5.17
C ILE A 161 20.34 7.60 -5.73
N LEU A 162 19.42 8.04 -4.85
CA LEU A 162 18.49 9.13 -5.17
C LEU A 162 19.21 10.47 -4.96
N PRO A 163 19.41 11.27 -6.00
CA PRO A 163 20.10 12.56 -5.90
C PRO A 163 19.46 13.52 -4.90
N LEU A 164 20.30 14.38 -4.31
CA LEU A 164 19.86 15.38 -3.33
C LEU A 164 18.83 16.37 -3.90
N GLU A 165 18.88 16.63 -5.20
CA GLU A 165 17.90 17.48 -5.89
C GLU A 165 16.46 16.94 -5.84
N TYR A 166 16.29 15.63 -5.60
CA TYR A 166 14.98 15.00 -5.38
C TYR A 166 14.69 14.75 -3.90
N SER A 167 15.70 14.38 -3.11
CA SER A 167 15.49 14.02 -1.69
C SER A 167 15.46 15.23 -0.75
N GLY A 168 16.09 16.35 -1.11
CA GLY A 168 16.09 17.61 -0.36
C GLY A 168 16.85 17.60 0.98
N GLU A 169 17.20 16.42 1.50
CA GLU A 169 17.93 16.23 2.76
C GLU A 169 18.96 15.11 2.60
N THR A 170 20.17 15.32 3.11
CA THR A 170 21.25 14.31 2.99
C THR A 170 21.03 13.13 3.93
N CYS A 171 21.63 11.98 3.59
CA CYS A 171 21.63 10.78 4.44
C CYS A 171 22.11 11.10 5.86
N ASN A 172 23.22 11.81 6.02
CA ASN A 172 23.78 12.18 7.34
C ASN A 172 22.84 13.07 8.16
N GLN A 173 22.12 14.00 7.54
CA GLN A 173 21.12 14.81 8.24
C GLN A 173 19.97 13.94 8.77
N LYS A 174 19.47 13.02 7.96
CA LYS A 174 18.40 12.08 8.36
C LYS A 174 18.85 11.17 9.50
N ILE A 175 20.05 10.58 9.42
CA ILE A 175 20.61 9.75 10.49
C ILE A 175 20.77 10.57 11.78
N SER A 176 21.27 11.81 11.70
CA SER A 176 21.43 12.68 12.87
C SER A 176 20.10 13.02 13.56
N ARG A 177 19.03 13.21 12.77
CA ARG A 177 17.67 13.40 13.31
C ARG A 177 17.20 12.16 14.06
N ILE A 178 17.39 10.97 13.48
CA ILE A 178 17.04 9.70 14.11
C ILE A 178 17.82 9.55 15.44
N GLN A 179 19.14 9.75 15.43
CA GLN A 179 19.98 9.67 16.63
C GLN A 179 19.54 10.65 17.75
N THR A 180 19.07 11.83 17.36
CA THR A 180 18.51 12.79 18.33
C THR A 180 17.25 12.24 19.00
N ILE A 181 16.34 11.66 18.23
CA ILE A 181 15.12 11.05 18.75
C ILE A 181 15.42 9.82 19.62
N LEU A 182 16.41 9.00 19.25
CA LEU A 182 16.85 7.87 20.10
C LEU A 182 17.29 8.35 21.49
N LYS A 183 18.02 9.44 21.53
CA LYS A 183 18.44 10.05 22.81
C LYS A 183 17.25 10.55 23.63
N GLU A 184 16.27 11.19 23.00
CA GLU A 184 15.03 11.64 23.65
C GLU A 184 14.20 10.46 24.18
N ASN A 185 14.14 9.35 23.45
CA ASN A 185 13.47 8.12 23.84
C ASN A 185 14.26 7.30 24.89
N GLN A 186 15.47 7.73 25.24
CA GLN A 186 16.36 7.02 26.16
C GLN A 186 16.64 5.58 25.71
N VAL A 187 17.00 5.43 24.44
CA VAL A 187 17.43 4.16 23.83
C VAL A 187 18.80 4.34 23.17
N ASN A 188 19.58 3.26 23.10
CA ASN A 188 20.95 3.28 22.61
C ASN A 188 21.06 2.96 21.12
N GLY A 189 20.02 2.34 20.55
CA GLY A 189 19.96 2.01 19.14
C GLY A 189 18.55 1.62 18.69
N ILE A 190 18.37 1.61 17.38
CA ILE A 190 17.14 1.18 16.70
C ILE A 190 17.49 0.24 15.57
N LEU A 191 16.71 -0.83 15.42
CA LEU A 191 16.68 -1.62 14.20
C LEU A 191 15.53 -1.12 13.31
N ILE A 192 15.85 -0.67 12.13
CA ILE A 192 14.89 -0.34 11.08
C ILE A 192 14.81 -1.54 10.14
N SER A 193 13.63 -2.15 10.05
CA SER A 193 13.36 -3.29 9.19
C SER A 193 12.46 -2.97 8.00
N ALA A 194 11.65 -1.92 8.07
CA ALA A 194 10.80 -1.48 6.96
C ALA A 194 11.65 -0.95 5.80
N LEU A 195 11.48 -1.54 4.60
CA LEU A 195 12.36 -1.27 3.46
C LEU A 195 12.26 0.17 2.95
N ASP A 196 11.08 0.75 2.99
CA ASP A 196 10.85 2.15 2.61
C ASP A 196 11.48 3.15 3.58
N GLU A 197 11.51 2.83 4.88
CA GLU A 197 12.21 3.62 5.89
C GLU A 197 13.73 3.60 5.70
N ILE A 198 14.28 2.42 5.37
CA ILE A 198 15.70 2.25 5.04
C ILE A 198 16.06 3.05 3.78
N ALA A 199 15.25 2.88 2.72
CA ALA A 199 15.45 3.55 1.45
C ALA A 199 15.38 5.08 1.61
N TRP A 200 14.41 5.60 2.38
CA TRP A 200 14.30 7.02 2.70
C TRP A 200 15.50 7.52 3.49
N THR A 201 15.88 6.82 4.55
CA THR A 201 16.98 7.23 5.45
C THR A 201 18.30 7.34 4.71
N LEU A 202 18.61 6.37 3.85
CA LEU A 202 19.88 6.30 3.12
C LEU A 202 19.87 7.04 1.78
N ASN A 203 18.75 7.64 1.34
CA ASN A 203 18.58 8.16 -0.01
C ASN A 203 18.96 7.14 -1.10
N LEU A 204 18.62 5.88 -0.86
CA LEU A 204 18.80 4.81 -1.83
C LEU A 204 17.45 4.31 -2.32
N ARG A 205 17.40 3.82 -3.54
CA ARG A 205 16.23 3.15 -4.12
C ARG A 205 16.68 1.84 -4.76
N GLY A 206 15.75 0.92 -4.94
CA GLY A 206 16.02 -0.38 -5.54
C GLY A 206 14.82 -0.93 -6.29
N THR A 207 14.89 -2.17 -6.76
CA THR A 207 13.85 -2.83 -7.54
C THR A 207 13.57 -4.25 -7.04
N ASP A 208 13.76 -4.49 -5.76
CA ASP A 208 13.60 -5.83 -5.17
C ASP A 208 12.14 -6.20 -4.96
N VAL A 209 11.26 -5.20 -4.82
CA VAL A 209 9.84 -5.38 -4.64
C VAL A 209 9.10 -4.79 -5.83
N HIS A 210 8.16 -5.53 -6.39
CA HIS A 210 7.35 -5.07 -7.50
C HIS A 210 6.65 -3.74 -7.14
N CYS A 211 6.70 -2.77 -8.02
CA CYS A 211 6.13 -1.42 -7.88
C CYS A 211 6.73 -0.53 -6.76
N ASN A 212 7.44 -1.10 -5.80
CA ASN A 212 8.03 -0.35 -4.70
C ASN A 212 9.54 -0.15 -4.92
N PRO A 213 10.04 1.09 -4.98
CA PRO A 213 11.44 1.36 -5.25
C PRO A 213 12.34 1.15 -4.02
N VAL A 214 12.34 -0.05 -3.49
CA VAL A 214 13.05 -0.46 -2.27
C VAL A 214 13.97 -1.65 -2.52
N PHE A 215 14.84 -1.94 -1.55
CA PHE A 215 15.80 -3.05 -1.62
C PHE A 215 15.88 -3.79 -0.29
N VAL A 216 16.02 -5.10 -0.35
CA VAL A 216 16.06 -6.00 0.81
C VAL A 216 17.30 -5.73 1.65
N SER A 217 17.11 -5.26 2.88
CA SER A 217 18.18 -4.90 3.82
C SER A 217 17.62 -4.65 5.22
N TYR A 218 18.51 -4.55 6.21
CA TYR A 218 18.22 -3.98 7.53
C TYR A 218 19.15 -2.81 7.79
N LEU A 219 18.69 -1.83 8.57
CA LEU A 219 19.52 -0.69 8.99
C LEU A 219 19.52 -0.61 10.51
N PHE A 220 20.69 -0.78 11.11
CA PHE A 220 20.89 -0.65 12.54
C PHE A 220 21.60 0.67 12.85
N ILE A 221 20.94 1.57 13.58
CA ILE A 221 21.47 2.88 13.96
C ILE A 221 21.62 2.90 15.46
N THR A 222 22.84 3.22 15.93
CA THR A 222 23.13 3.53 17.34
C THR A 222 23.37 5.03 17.51
N SER A 223 23.62 5.47 18.74
CA SER A 223 23.99 6.86 19.04
C SER A 223 25.26 7.33 18.31
N THR A 224 26.11 6.41 17.84
CA THR A 224 27.44 6.72 17.29
C THR A 224 27.75 6.05 15.95
N SER A 225 26.93 5.11 15.50
CA SER A 225 27.20 4.33 14.28
C SER A 225 25.93 4.01 13.52
N SER A 226 26.11 3.69 12.25
CA SER A 226 25.05 3.18 11.37
C SER A 226 25.59 2.00 10.57
N THR A 227 24.84 0.89 10.52
CA THR A 227 25.25 -0.33 9.80
C THR A 227 24.12 -0.80 8.92
N LEU A 228 24.40 -0.92 7.64
CA LEU A 228 23.50 -1.52 6.64
C LEU A 228 23.81 -3.02 6.50
N TYR A 229 22.80 -3.85 6.70
CA TYR A 229 22.87 -5.30 6.48
C TYR A 229 22.21 -5.61 5.14
N ILE A 230 23.01 -6.00 4.17
CA ILE A 230 22.59 -6.25 2.78
C ILE A 230 23.46 -7.35 2.19
N GLN A 231 22.97 -8.03 1.15
CA GLN A 231 23.83 -8.92 0.37
C GLN A 231 24.95 -8.12 -0.29
N PRO A 232 26.22 -8.36 0.04
CA PRO A 232 27.35 -7.50 -0.43
C PRO A 232 27.47 -7.46 -1.95
N ASP A 233 27.16 -8.56 -2.64
CA ASP A 233 27.26 -8.69 -4.09
C ASP A 233 26.29 -7.78 -4.87
N LYS A 234 25.30 -7.19 -4.17
CA LYS A 234 24.36 -6.22 -4.76
C LYS A 234 24.93 -4.80 -4.87
N LEU A 235 26.00 -4.51 -4.14
CA LEU A 235 26.51 -3.14 -4.02
C LEU A 235 27.47 -2.81 -5.17
N THR A 236 27.17 -1.73 -5.89
CA THR A 236 28.07 -1.16 -6.89
C THR A 236 29.16 -0.34 -6.21
N ASP A 237 30.30 -0.14 -6.90
CA ASP A 237 31.38 0.72 -6.40
C ASP A 237 30.91 2.15 -6.09
N GLU A 238 29.90 2.64 -6.80
CA GLU A 238 29.31 3.96 -6.57
C GLU A 238 28.57 4.00 -5.23
N VAL A 239 27.70 3.01 -4.97
CA VAL A 239 26.95 2.90 -3.73
C VAL A 239 27.87 2.62 -2.55
N LEU A 240 28.91 1.79 -2.73
CA LEU A 240 29.92 1.54 -1.69
C LEU A 240 30.59 2.85 -1.25
N ARG A 241 31.12 3.66 -2.20
CA ARG A 241 31.73 4.96 -1.90
C ARG A 241 30.74 5.95 -1.26
N TYR A 242 29.48 5.92 -1.71
CA TYR A 242 28.43 6.75 -1.12
C TYR A 242 28.18 6.41 0.35
N LEU A 243 28.04 5.13 0.68
CA LEU A 243 27.84 4.64 2.05
C LEU A 243 29.05 4.97 2.93
N GLU A 244 30.28 4.74 2.45
CA GLU A 244 31.52 5.09 3.13
C GLU A 244 31.59 6.60 3.45
N THR A 245 31.29 7.45 2.45
CA THR A 245 31.26 8.91 2.61
C THR A 245 30.25 9.35 3.67
N ASN A 246 29.13 8.63 3.80
CA ASN A 246 28.09 8.88 4.79
C ASN A 246 28.31 8.10 6.11
N GLN A 247 29.47 7.47 6.29
CA GLN A 247 29.85 6.74 7.51
C GLN A 247 28.87 5.60 7.86
N VAL A 248 28.30 4.95 6.85
CA VAL A 248 27.44 3.77 6.99
C VAL A 248 28.28 2.53 6.73
N SER A 249 28.48 1.73 7.76
CA SER A 249 29.18 0.43 7.68
C SER A 249 28.29 -0.60 6.97
N ILE A 250 28.91 -1.61 6.37
CA ILE A 250 28.21 -2.66 5.62
C ILE A 250 28.51 -4.01 6.25
N LYS A 251 27.47 -4.82 6.44
CA LYS A 251 27.58 -6.23 6.85
C LYS A 251 26.65 -7.11 5.99
N ASP A 252 26.95 -8.42 5.99
CA ASP A 252 26.08 -9.36 5.29
C ASP A 252 24.69 -9.40 5.91
N TYR A 253 23.66 -9.50 5.06
CA TYR A 253 22.24 -9.51 5.44
C TYR A 253 21.92 -10.53 6.55
N THR A 254 22.58 -11.69 6.51
CA THR A 254 22.34 -12.80 7.43
C THR A 254 22.94 -12.59 8.82
N GLN A 255 23.84 -11.62 9.00
CA GLN A 255 24.53 -11.37 10.28
C GLN A 255 23.68 -10.63 11.30
N ILE A 256 22.56 -10.01 10.89
CA ILE A 256 21.76 -9.15 11.76
C ILE A 256 21.30 -9.83 13.05
N ALA A 257 20.84 -11.09 12.98
CA ALA A 257 20.36 -11.80 14.16
C ALA A 257 21.49 -12.06 15.17
N GLN A 258 22.66 -12.44 14.69
CA GLN A 258 23.84 -12.65 15.56
C GLN A 258 24.29 -11.34 16.20
N ASP A 259 24.38 -10.26 15.43
CA ASP A 259 24.80 -8.94 15.95
C ASP A 259 23.83 -8.42 17.03
N LEU A 260 22.53 -8.67 16.88
CA LEU A 260 21.53 -8.32 17.89
C LEU A 260 21.66 -9.20 19.15
N GLU A 261 21.96 -10.50 19.00
CA GLU A 261 22.23 -11.38 20.16
C GLU A 261 23.48 -10.97 20.94
N GLU A 262 24.48 -10.41 20.26
CA GLU A 262 25.75 -9.99 20.85
C GLU A 262 25.74 -8.54 21.36
N TYR A 263 24.73 -7.74 21.01
CA TYR A 263 24.63 -6.32 21.39
C TYR A 263 24.40 -6.18 22.90
N LYS A 264 25.29 -5.45 23.59
CA LYS A 264 25.26 -5.28 25.06
C LYS A 264 25.35 -3.81 25.51
N GLU A 265 25.21 -2.87 24.56
CA GLU A 265 25.43 -1.46 24.81
C GLU A 265 24.18 -0.71 25.33
N GLY A 266 23.19 -1.42 25.87
CA GLY A 266 22.04 -0.82 26.52
C GLY A 266 20.68 -1.20 25.92
N CYS A 267 19.74 -0.25 25.90
CA CYS A 267 18.36 -0.47 25.49
C CYS A 267 18.19 -0.28 23.97
N LEU A 268 17.50 -1.21 23.32
CA LEU A 268 17.18 -1.16 21.90
C LEU A 268 15.71 -0.77 21.67
N GLN A 269 15.46 0.09 20.70
CA GLN A 269 14.15 0.33 20.13
C GLN A 269 13.92 -0.66 18.99
N LEU A 270 12.87 -1.46 19.09
CA LEU A 270 12.38 -2.30 18.00
C LEU A 270 10.94 -1.91 17.67
N PRO A 271 10.65 -1.47 16.43
CA PRO A 271 9.28 -1.22 15.99
C PRO A 271 8.40 -2.47 16.15
N TYR A 272 7.12 -2.26 16.33
CA TYR A 272 6.14 -3.37 16.44
C TYR A 272 6.12 -4.28 15.20
N SER A 273 6.49 -3.74 14.04
CA SER A 273 6.63 -4.46 12.77
C SER A 273 7.90 -5.29 12.65
N THR A 274 8.90 -5.10 13.52
CA THR A 274 10.12 -5.95 13.52
C THR A 274 9.73 -7.41 13.64
N ASN A 275 10.32 -8.28 12.83
CA ASN A 275 9.99 -9.69 12.86
C ASN A 275 10.34 -10.36 14.21
N TYR A 276 9.57 -11.39 14.54
CA TYR A 276 9.61 -12.01 15.86
C TYR A 276 10.95 -12.69 16.16
N THR A 277 11.64 -13.25 15.14
CA THR A 277 12.97 -13.84 15.32
C THR A 277 14.01 -12.81 15.75
N LEU A 278 14.03 -11.62 15.15
CA LEU A 278 14.96 -10.56 15.53
C LEU A 278 14.62 -9.95 16.90
N TYR A 279 13.34 -9.87 17.23
CA TYR A 279 12.90 -9.49 18.59
C TYR A 279 13.43 -10.49 19.65
N GLN A 280 13.29 -11.81 19.39
CA GLN A 280 13.82 -12.83 20.28
C GLN A 280 15.35 -12.77 20.38
N ALA A 281 16.05 -12.54 19.27
CA ALA A 281 17.50 -12.37 19.24
C ALA A 281 17.96 -11.20 20.10
N ALA A 282 17.40 -10.01 19.89
CA ALA A 282 17.71 -8.81 20.67
C ALA A 282 17.40 -8.96 22.16
N SER A 283 16.31 -9.63 22.50
CA SER A 283 15.86 -9.82 23.88
C SER A 283 16.75 -10.75 24.71
N LYS A 284 17.69 -11.48 24.09
CA LYS A 284 18.66 -12.34 24.80
C LYS A 284 19.71 -11.53 25.57
N SER A 285 20.10 -10.37 25.05
CA SER A 285 21.26 -9.61 25.55
C SER A 285 20.97 -8.16 25.86
N SER A 286 19.83 -7.62 25.41
CA SER A 286 19.46 -6.21 25.57
C SER A 286 18.06 -6.05 26.16
N GLN A 287 17.84 -4.93 26.83
CA GLN A 287 16.49 -4.46 27.11
C GLN A 287 15.88 -3.97 25.79
N VAL A 288 14.68 -4.43 25.46
CA VAL A 288 13.96 -4.00 24.27
C VAL A 288 12.77 -3.13 24.63
N LYS A 289 12.68 -1.96 24.03
CA LYS A 289 11.47 -1.10 24.02
C LYS A 289 10.77 -1.25 22.67
N GLN A 290 9.52 -1.69 22.68
CA GLN A 290 8.67 -1.67 21.49
C GLN A 290 8.06 -0.27 21.34
N ILE A 291 8.62 0.51 20.43
CA ILE A 291 8.20 1.88 20.09
C ILE A 291 8.24 1.97 18.57
N GLU A 292 7.24 2.62 17.96
CA GLU A 292 7.21 2.84 16.51
C GLU A 292 8.48 3.53 16.01
N SER A 293 8.85 3.23 14.78
CA SER A 293 9.99 3.88 14.14
C SER A 293 9.75 5.38 13.99
N PRO A 294 10.69 6.23 14.39
CA PRO A 294 10.57 7.66 14.14
C PRO A 294 10.59 7.98 12.64
N VAL A 295 11.20 7.13 11.82
CA VAL A 295 11.29 7.32 10.37
C VAL A 295 9.91 7.31 9.72
N LEU A 296 8.98 6.52 10.25
CA LEU A 296 7.59 6.48 9.79
C LEU A 296 6.95 7.89 9.75
N TYR A 297 7.16 8.69 10.80
CA TYR A 297 6.68 10.09 10.85
C TYR A 297 7.59 11.04 10.06
N LEU A 298 8.91 10.85 10.14
CA LEU A 298 9.85 11.76 9.49
C LEU A 298 9.68 11.79 7.97
N LYS A 299 9.45 10.63 7.33
CA LYS A 299 9.24 10.54 5.88
C LYS A 299 7.83 10.92 5.44
N SER A 300 6.84 10.79 6.33
CA SER A 300 5.45 11.16 5.99
C SER A 300 5.27 12.67 5.82
N ILE A 301 6.06 13.50 6.51
CA ILE A 301 6.06 14.96 6.39
C ILE A 301 7.11 15.36 5.34
N LYS A 302 6.65 15.61 4.12
CA LYS A 302 7.50 15.94 2.98
C LYS A 302 8.17 17.29 3.16
N ASN A 303 9.47 17.35 2.89
CA ASN A 303 10.20 18.61 2.87
C ASN A 303 9.84 19.44 1.60
N PRO A 304 10.24 20.74 1.51
CA PRO A 304 9.89 21.59 0.38
C PRO A 304 10.33 21.04 -0.99
N THR A 305 11.46 20.34 -1.06
CA THR A 305 11.95 19.71 -2.30
C THR A 305 11.06 18.55 -2.72
N GLU A 306 10.73 17.67 -1.79
CA GLU A 306 9.81 16.55 -2.04
C GLU A 306 8.41 17.03 -2.46
N ILE A 307 7.88 18.09 -1.82
CA ILE A 307 6.60 18.71 -2.21
C ILE A 307 6.66 19.27 -3.63
N ALA A 308 7.74 19.98 -3.98
CA ALA A 308 7.92 20.50 -5.33
C ALA A 308 8.00 19.35 -6.36
N GLY A 309 8.71 18.28 -6.02
CA GLY A 309 8.80 17.06 -6.83
C GLY A 309 7.43 16.42 -7.06
N PHE A 310 6.64 16.22 -6.01
CA PHE A 310 5.27 15.71 -6.14
C PHE A 310 4.43 16.55 -7.12
N LYS A 311 4.47 17.88 -7.01
CA LYS A 311 3.72 18.77 -7.92
C LYS A 311 4.15 18.59 -9.38
N GLN A 312 5.43 18.37 -9.63
CA GLN A 312 5.95 18.10 -10.99
C GLN A 312 5.56 16.70 -11.48
N ALA A 313 5.72 15.67 -10.66
CA ALA A 313 5.30 14.31 -10.99
C ALA A 313 3.80 14.25 -11.32
N MET A 314 2.94 14.88 -10.50
CA MET A 314 1.50 14.95 -10.74
C MET A 314 1.13 15.74 -12.01
N THR A 315 1.94 16.72 -12.41
CA THR A 315 1.74 17.45 -13.68
C THR A 315 2.06 16.55 -14.88
N ARG A 316 3.16 15.82 -14.84
CA ARG A 316 3.55 14.87 -15.91
C ARG A 316 2.56 13.71 -16.01
N ASP A 317 2.20 13.12 -14.87
CA ASP A 317 1.21 12.05 -14.81
C ASP A 317 -0.16 12.51 -15.30
N GLY A 318 -0.58 13.72 -14.91
CA GLY A 318 -1.81 14.35 -15.39
C GLY A 318 -1.84 14.53 -16.90
N ALA A 319 -0.72 14.93 -17.51
CA ALA A 319 -0.61 15.03 -18.96
C ALA A 319 -0.71 13.65 -19.63
N ALA A 320 -0.09 12.61 -19.06
CA ALA A 320 -0.23 11.23 -19.53
C ALA A 320 -1.68 10.74 -19.43
N MET A 321 -2.35 11.01 -18.30
CA MET A 321 -3.76 10.65 -18.10
C MET A 321 -4.69 11.36 -19.10
N VAL A 322 -4.47 12.65 -19.39
CA VAL A 322 -5.28 13.37 -20.40
C VAL A 322 -5.10 12.76 -21.79
N ARG A 323 -3.86 12.45 -22.20
CA ARG A 323 -3.57 11.77 -23.48
C ARG A 323 -4.27 10.41 -23.56
N PHE A 324 -4.21 9.65 -22.46
CA PHE A 324 -4.89 8.37 -22.38
C PHE A 324 -6.42 8.51 -22.48
N LEU A 325 -7.04 9.40 -21.75
CA LEU A 325 -8.49 9.62 -21.78
C LEU A 325 -8.98 10.11 -23.13
N TYR A 326 -8.22 11.00 -23.78
CA TYR A 326 -8.50 11.46 -25.14
C TYR A 326 -8.42 10.31 -26.15
N TRP A 327 -7.40 9.47 -26.06
CA TRP A 327 -7.27 8.27 -26.89
C TRP A 327 -8.40 7.28 -26.63
N LEU A 328 -8.71 6.98 -25.37
CA LEU A 328 -9.70 5.99 -24.95
C LEU A 328 -11.10 6.31 -25.52
N GLU A 329 -11.51 7.57 -25.50
CA GLU A 329 -12.83 8.01 -26.02
C GLU A 329 -13.06 7.61 -27.47
N ASN A 330 -12.01 7.53 -28.27
CA ASN A 330 -12.07 7.08 -29.65
C ASN A 330 -11.79 5.58 -29.80
N ALA A 331 -10.85 5.06 -29.04
CA ALA A 331 -10.44 3.66 -29.14
C ALA A 331 -11.56 2.69 -28.76
N VAL A 332 -12.35 3.00 -27.72
CA VAL A 332 -13.48 2.15 -27.30
C VAL A 332 -14.53 1.93 -28.39
N LYS A 333 -14.66 2.85 -29.34
CA LYS A 333 -15.61 2.75 -30.46
C LYS A 333 -15.23 1.65 -31.45
N SER A 334 -13.97 1.21 -31.48
CA SER A 334 -13.50 0.12 -32.33
C SER A 334 -14.05 -1.24 -31.87
N GLY A 335 -14.35 -1.40 -30.58
CA GLY A 335 -14.77 -2.66 -29.96
C GLY A 335 -13.66 -3.71 -29.88
N THR A 336 -12.39 -3.29 -30.01
CA THR A 336 -11.21 -4.18 -29.97
C THR A 336 -10.41 -4.04 -28.68
N GLU A 337 -10.57 -2.92 -27.95
CA GLU A 337 -9.83 -2.68 -26.72
C GLU A 337 -10.33 -3.57 -25.57
N THR A 338 -9.38 -4.03 -24.76
CA THR A 338 -9.62 -4.85 -23.57
C THR A 338 -9.04 -4.16 -22.34
N GLU A 339 -9.40 -4.65 -21.15
CA GLU A 339 -8.83 -4.17 -19.89
C GLU A 339 -7.28 -4.24 -19.90
N LEU A 340 -6.69 -5.28 -20.51
CA LEU A 340 -5.23 -5.40 -20.66
C LEU A 340 -4.67 -4.42 -21.71
N SER A 341 -5.32 -4.24 -22.85
CA SER A 341 -4.79 -3.35 -23.88
C SER A 341 -4.79 -1.88 -23.46
N ILE A 342 -5.77 -1.45 -22.66
CA ILE A 342 -5.82 -0.10 -22.14
C ILE A 342 -4.80 0.13 -21.02
N ASP A 343 -4.52 -0.88 -20.19
CA ASP A 343 -3.43 -0.81 -19.21
C ASP A 343 -2.08 -0.64 -19.92
N GLN A 344 -1.79 -1.47 -20.91
CA GLN A 344 -0.57 -1.33 -21.72
C GLN A 344 -0.48 0.07 -22.37
N LYS A 345 -1.60 0.60 -22.84
CA LYS A 345 -1.64 1.93 -23.46
C LYS A 345 -1.38 3.05 -22.45
N LEU A 346 -1.90 2.94 -21.24
CA LEU A 346 -1.64 3.88 -20.18
C LEU A 346 -0.16 3.86 -19.77
N TYR A 347 0.43 2.66 -19.67
CA TYR A 347 1.85 2.50 -19.43
C TYR A 347 2.69 3.20 -20.51
N GLU A 348 2.34 3.09 -21.79
CA GLU A 348 3.04 3.79 -22.89
C GLU A 348 3.02 5.32 -22.70
N PHE A 349 1.88 5.91 -22.32
CA PHE A 349 1.78 7.34 -22.08
C PHE A 349 2.58 7.81 -20.86
N ARG A 350 2.59 7.01 -19.78
CA ARG A 350 3.37 7.31 -18.57
C ARG A 350 4.87 7.13 -18.80
N SER A 351 5.28 6.06 -19.47
CA SER A 351 6.70 5.78 -19.74
C SER A 351 7.35 6.80 -20.67
N ALA A 352 6.57 7.54 -21.45
CA ALA A 352 7.04 8.66 -22.25
C ALA A 352 7.28 9.96 -21.45
N GLN A 353 6.94 9.98 -20.16
CA GLN A 353 7.17 11.14 -19.31
C GLN A 353 8.58 11.13 -18.73
N GLU A 354 9.14 12.32 -18.52
CA GLU A 354 10.42 12.51 -17.85
C GLU A 354 10.38 11.97 -16.41
N ASN A 355 11.49 11.42 -15.93
CA ASN A 355 11.68 10.84 -14.60
C ASN A 355 10.83 9.58 -14.30
N PHE A 356 10.08 9.04 -15.24
CA PHE A 356 9.31 7.81 -15.02
C PHE A 356 10.23 6.61 -14.76
N GLN A 357 9.90 5.84 -13.72
CA GLN A 357 10.68 4.67 -13.28
C GLN A 357 9.88 3.35 -13.31
N GLY A 358 8.57 3.41 -13.47
CA GLY A 358 7.68 2.25 -13.46
C GLY A 358 6.29 2.60 -12.93
N ILE A 359 5.44 1.61 -12.78
CA ILE A 359 4.13 1.76 -12.13
C ILE A 359 4.28 1.77 -10.60
N SER A 360 3.38 2.43 -9.89
CA SER A 360 3.37 2.46 -8.42
C SER A 360 2.58 1.30 -7.80
N PHE A 361 1.71 0.67 -8.58
CA PHE A 361 0.98 -0.57 -8.31
C PHE A 361 0.39 -1.11 -9.61
N ASP A 362 -0.04 -2.37 -9.63
CA ASP A 362 -0.67 -2.98 -10.80
C ASP A 362 -2.01 -2.30 -11.11
N THR A 363 -2.18 -1.87 -12.35
CA THR A 363 -3.35 -1.11 -12.79
C THR A 363 -4.64 -1.91 -12.58
N ILE A 364 -5.61 -1.30 -11.90
CA ILE A 364 -6.97 -1.83 -11.78
C ILE A 364 -7.81 -1.22 -12.92
N ALA A 365 -8.06 -1.99 -13.96
CA ALA A 365 -8.88 -1.58 -15.08
C ALA A 365 -10.15 -2.45 -15.11
N GLY A 366 -11.14 -2.09 -14.29
CA GLY A 366 -12.37 -2.88 -14.12
C GLY A 366 -13.53 -2.37 -14.96
N TYR A 367 -13.85 -3.04 -16.07
CA TYR A 367 -15.00 -2.72 -16.89
C TYR A 367 -16.27 -3.39 -16.35
N GLN A 368 -17.35 -2.59 -16.16
CA GLN A 368 -18.65 -3.07 -15.70
C GLN A 368 -18.55 -3.92 -14.44
N THR A 369 -18.86 -5.22 -14.51
CA THR A 369 -18.88 -6.14 -13.37
C THR A 369 -17.53 -6.31 -12.69
N HIS A 370 -16.43 -6.20 -13.44
CA HIS A 370 -15.07 -6.27 -12.89
C HIS A 370 -14.75 -5.06 -12.00
N GLY A 371 -15.31 -3.88 -12.28
CA GLY A 371 -15.21 -2.72 -11.40
C GLY A 371 -15.79 -2.92 -10.00
N ALA A 372 -16.62 -3.95 -9.79
CA ALA A 372 -17.12 -4.31 -8.47
C ALA A 372 -16.10 -5.08 -7.60
N ILE A 373 -15.00 -5.52 -8.18
CA ILE A 373 -13.88 -6.15 -7.48
C ILE A 373 -12.86 -5.06 -7.19
N VAL A 374 -12.71 -4.70 -5.92
CA VAL A 374 -11.97 -3.49 -5.47
C VAL A 374 -10.53 -3.47 -5.98
N HIS A 375 -9.83 -4.60 -5.95
CA HIS A 375 -8.47 -4.80 -6.44
C HIS A 375 -8.49 -5.82 -7.59
N TYR A 376 -9.27 -5.52 -8.64
CA TYR A 376 -9.33 -6.37 -9.82
C TYR A 376 -8.02 -6.31 -10.60
N GLU A 377 -7.49 -7.45 -10.95
CA GLU A 377 -6.34 -7.61 -11.84
C GLU A 377 -6.77 -8.40 -13.06
N ALA A 378 -6.70 -7.78 -14.24
CA ALA A 378 -7.04 -8.42 -15.49
C ALA A 378 -5.96 -9.44 -15.89
N THR A 379 -6.38 -10.61 -16.37
CA THR A 379 -5.49 -11.62 -16.97
C THR A 379 -5.91 -11.90 -18.41
N GLU A 380 -5.10 -12.64 -19.16
CA GLU A 380 -5.46 -13.04 -20.53
C GLU A 380 -6.81 -13.81 -20.58
N GLU A 381 -7.13 -14.56 -19.52
CA GLU A 381 -8.36 -15.35 -19.42
C GLU A 381 -9.56 -14.51 -18.96
N THR A 382 -9.35 -13.49 -18.15
CA THR A 382 -10.45 -12.73 -17.51
C THR A 382 -10.76 -11.40 -18.17
N ALA A 383 -9.79 -10.82 -18.91
CA ALA A 383 -9.91 -9.47 -19.48
C ALA A 383 -11.15 -9.30 -20.35
N ALA A 384 -11.99 -8.33 -19.98
CA ALA A 384 -13.17 -7.99 -20.75
C ALA A 384 -12.85 -7.07 -21.93
N THR A 385 -13.59 -7.26 -23.05
CA THR A 385 -13.58 -6.31 -24.17
C THR A 385 -14.47 -5.11 -23.85
N LEU A 386 -13.92 -3.91 -23.98
CA LEU A 386 -14.62 -2.66 -23.72
C LEU A 386 -15.64 -2.37 -24.82
N LYS A 387 -16.80 -1.86 -24.40
CA LYS A 387 -17.87 -1.40 -25.31
C LYS A 387 -18.20 0.06 -24.99
N PRO A 388 -18.80 0.83 -25.94
CA PRO A 388 -19.21 2.21 -25.72
C PRO A 388 -20.48 2.29 -24.85
N GLU A 389 -20.46 1.68 -23.68
CA GLU A 389 -21.54 1.63 -22.68
C GLU A 389 -20.98 1.37 -21.29
N GLY A 390 -21.67 1.81 -20.24
CA GLY A 390 -21.35 1.52 -18.85
C GLY A 390 -20.11 2.20 -18.33
N PHE A 391 -19.61 1.72 -17.19
CA PHE A 391 -18.45 2.27 -16.49
C PHE A 391 -17.19 1.43 -16.71
N LEU A 392 -16.08 2.14 -16.86
CA LEU A 392 -14.73 1.67 -16.62
C LEU A 392 -14.23 2.34 -15.32
N LEU A 393 -13.92 1.55 -14.30
CA LEU A 393 -13.17 1.99 -13.14
C LEU A 393 -11.69 1.77 -13.45
N LEU A 394 -10.93 2.86 -13.48
CA LEU A 394 -9.49 2.84 -13.77
C LEU A 394 -8.74 3.45 -12.60
N ASP A 395 -7.99 2.62 -11.90
CA ASP A 395 -7.12 2.98 -10.79
C ASP A 395 -5.68 2.63 -11.12
N SER A 396 -4.76 3.59 -11.01
CA SER A 396 -3.41 3.44 -11.53
C SER A 396 -2.47 4.52 -11.00
N GLY A 397 -1.18 4.24 -11.04
CA GLY A 397 -0.19 5.23 -10.65
C GLY A 397 1.19 4.98 -11.25
N GLY A 398 2.08 5.93 -11.09
CA GLY A 398 3.46 5.88 -11.57
C GLY A 398 4.47 6.26 -10.51
N GLN A 399 5.62 5.62 -10.58
CA GLN A 399 6.83 5.99 -9.86
C GLN A 399 7.65 6.96 -10.73
N TYR A 400 7.97 8.11 -10.16
CA TYR A 400 8.87 9.11 -10.76
C TYR A 400 10.00 9.39 -9.78
N LEU A 401 11.20 9.77 -10.25
CA LEU A 401 12.32 10.11 -9.36
C LEU A 401 11.97 11.18 -8.32
N ASP A 402 10.99 12.01 -8.62
CA ASP A 402 10.54 13.14 -7.80
C ASP A 402 9.13 12.98 -7.23
N GLY A 403 8.55 11.77 -7.24
CA GLY A 403 7.26 11.52 -6.61
C GLY A 403 6.63 10.19 -7.00
N THR A 404 5.57 9.83 -6.29
CA THR A 404 4.72 8.67 -6.59
C THR A 404 3.31 9.18 -6.86
N THR A 405 2.64 8.64 -7.88
CA THR A 405 1.25 9.02 -8.18
C THR A 405 0.30 7.89 -7.91
N ASP A 406 -0.93 8.27 -7.57
CA ASP A 406 -2.06 7.40 -7.28
C ASP A 406 -3.33 8.12 -7.68
N ILE A 407 -4.14 7.50 -8.53
CA ILE A 407 -5.35 8.12 -9.07
C ILE A 407 -6.38 7.08 -9.49
N THR A 408 -7.62 7.27 -9.07
CA THR A 408 -8.76 6.57 -9.66
C THR A 408 -9.69 7.51 -10.40
N ARG A 409 -10.13 7.09 -11.59
CA ARG A 409 -11.25 7.67 -12.33
C ARG A 409 -12.25 6.60 -12.73
N THR A 410 -13.54 6.86 -12.46
CA THR A 410 -14.63 6.11 -13.08
C THR A 410 -15.08 6.85 -14.32
N ILE A 411 -15.03 6.18 -15.47
CA ILE A 411 -15.21 6.75 -16.80
C ILE A 411 -16.46 6.16 -17.44
N ALA A 412 -17.40 7.01 -17.84
CA ALA A 412 -18.55 6.58 -18.65
C ALA A 412 -18.12 6.39 -20.12
N LEU A 413 -18.01 5.15 -20.54
CA LEU A 413 -17.62 4.80 -21.93
C LEU A 413 -18.72 5.07 -22.95
N GLY A 414 -19.95 5.32 -22.48
CA GLY A 414 -21.12 5.63 -23.28
C GLY A 414 -22.36 5.76 -22.41
N HIS A 415 -23.46 5.11 -22.80
CA HIS A 415 -24.69 5.13 -22.01
C HIS A 415 -24.50 4.51 -20.63
N VAL A 416 -24.92 5.20 -19.57
CA VAL A 416 -24.99 4.74 -18.19
C VAL A 416 -26.40 4.90 -17.64
N THR A 417 -26.81 3.98 -16.75
CA THR A 417 -28.15 3.99 -16.13
C THR A 417 -28.30 5.09 -15.08
N GLU A 418 -29.54 5.44 -14.74
CA GLU A 418 -29.81 6.40 -13.66
C GLU A 418 -29.29 5.92 -12.29
N GLU A 419 -29.28 4.60 -12.03
CA GLU A 419 -28.66 4.02 -10.83
C GLU A 419 -27.16 4.30 -10.82
N GLN A 420 -26.46 4.08 -11.93
CA GLN A 420 -25.04 4.35 -12.08
C GLN A 420 -24.71 5.84 -11.89
N LYS A 421 -25.49 6.74 -12.49
CA LYS A 421 -25.32 8.20 -12.34
C LYS A 421 -25.51 8.63 -10.88
N LYS A 422 -26.55 8.10 -10.20
CA LYS A 422 -26.81 8.41 -8.80
C LYS A 422 -25.63 7.98 -7.93
N ASP A 423 -25.17 6.75 -8.05
CA ASP A 423 -24.05 6.22 -7.27
C ASP A 423 -22.77 7.01 -7.52
N TYR A 424 -22.46 7.30 -8.80
CA TYR A 424 -21.31 8.10 -9.17
C TYR A 424 -21.36 9.50 -8.51
N THR A 425 -22.52 10.15 -8.55
CA THR A 425 -22.68 11.48 -7.97
C THR A 425 -22.59 11.46 -6.44
N LEU A 426 -23.11 10.43 -5.78
CA LEU A 426 -23.00 10.29 -4.31
C LEU A 426 -21.55 10.08 -3.86
N ILE A 427 -20.76 9.30 -4.61
CA ILE A 427 -19.34 9.14 -4.34
C ILE A 427 -18.60 10.45 -4.58
N LEU A 428 -18.88 11.13 -5.67
CA LEU A 428 -18.30 12.45 -5.96
C LEU A 428 -18.61 13.47 -4.86
N LYS A 429 -19.83 13.49 -4.31
CA LYS A 429 -20.18 14.35 -3.16
C LYS A 429 -19.30 14.09 -1.96
N GLY A 430 -19.14 12.81 -1.58
CA GLY A 430 -18.28 12.43 -0.47
C GLY A 430 -16.82 12.84 -0.70
N PHE A 431 -16.31 12.57 -1.90
CA PHE A 431 -14.98 12.98 -2.34
C PHE A 431 -14.77 14.52 -2.23
N ILE A 432 -15.73 15.32 -2.71
CA ILE A 432 -15.65 16.77 -2.65
C ILE A 432 -15.70 17.27 -1.20
N GLN A 433 -16.61 16.74 -0.38
CA GLN A 433 -16.76 17.16 1.02
C GLN A 433 -15.49 16.91 1.84
N LEU A 434 -14.83 15.76 1.64
CA LEU A 434 -13.54 15.51 2.28
C LEU A 434 -12.45 16.44 1.73
N SER A 435 -12.42 16.66 0.41
CA SER A 435 -11.43 17.56 -0.22
C SER A 435 -11.55 19.02 0.23
N MET A 436 -12.77 19.47 0.61
CA MET A 436 -13.05 20.82 1.10
C MET A 436 -12.82 21.00 2.61
N ALA A 437 -12.48 19.94 3.32
CA ALA A 437 -12.43 19.99 4.78
C ALA A 437 -11.36 20.97 5.30
N HIS A 438 -11.77 21.80 6.26
CA HIS A 438 -10.90 22.59 7.14
C HIS A 438 -10.92 21.95 8.53
N PHE A 439 -9.78 21.74 9.13
CA PHE A 439 -9.70 21.01 10.40
C PHE A 439 -8.62 21.58 11.33
N PRO A 440 -8.85 21.54 12.66
CA PRO A 440 -7.89 22.06 13.62
C PRO A 440 -6.69 21.11 13.80
N TYR A 441 -5.56 21.64 14.26
CA TYR A 441 -4.46 20.84 14.79
C TYR A 441 -4.97 19.84 15.83
N GLY A 442 -4.45 18.62 15.79
CA GLY A 442 -4.88 17.52 16.67
C GLY A 442 -5.92 16.58 16.01
N THR A 443 -6.35 16.87 14.79
CA THR A 443 -7.25 16.00 14.03
C THR A 443 -6.50 14.80 13.48
N CYS A 444 -7.11 13.61 13.58
CA CYS A 444 -6.67 12.39 12.90
C CYS A 444 -7.64 12.01 11.77
N GLY A 445 -7.18 11.17 10.83
CA GLY A 445 -7.96 10.83 9.65
C GLY A 445 -9.30 10.13 9.93
N THR A 446 -9.40 9.36 11.03
CA THR A 446 -10.66 8.73 11.45
C THR A 446 -11.79 9.74 11.66
N GLN A 447 -11.48 10.96 12.12
CA GLN A 447 -12.48 12.00 12.37
C GLN A 447 -13.04 12.59 11.07
N LEU A 448 -12.27 12.54 9.96
CA LEU A 448 -12.66 13.10 8.67
C LEU A 448 -13.26 12.05 7.71
N ASP A 449 -13.03 10.77 7.93
CA ASP A 449 -13.50 9.67 7.08
C ASP A 449 -15.02 9.72 6.82
N ILE A 450 -15.80 10.14 7.81
CA ILE A 450 -17.25 10.27 7.70
C ILE A 450 -17.69 11.27 6.61
N LEU A 451 -16.89 12.29 6.32
CA LEU A 451 -17.23 13.27 5.28
C LEU A 451 -17.38 12.62 3.91
N ALA A 452 -16.56 11.61 3.63
CA ALA A 452 -16.63 10.83 2.39
C ALA A 452 -17.78 9.81 2.38
N ARG A 453 -18.16 9.24 3.55
CA ARG A 453 -19.13 8.14 3.62
C ARG A 453 -20.57 8.57 3.80
N GLN A 454 -20.82 9.73 4.37
CA GLN A 454 -22.16 10.13 4.86
C GLN A 454 -23.26 10.05 3.79
N PHE A 455 -22.94 10.30 2.52
CA PHE A 455 -23.95 10.32 1.45
C PHE A 455 -24.39 8.92 1.04
N ILE A 456 -23.45 7.98 0.92
CA ILE A 456 -23.78 6.58 0.61
C ILE A 456 -24.42 5.88 1.81
N TRP A 457 -24.06 6.24 3.05
CA TRP A 457 -24.71 5.69 4.24
C TRP A 457 -26.21 6.03 4.33
N LYS A 458 -26.62 7.23 3.86
CA LYS A 458 -28.04 7.60 3.76
C LYS A 458 -28.83 6.68 2.83
N GLU A 459 -28.16 6.04 1.86
CA GLU A 459 -28.75 5.08 0.94
C GLU A 459 -28.54 3.61 1.41
N GLY A 460 -28.02 3.40 2.63
CA GLY A 460 -27.74 2.06 3.15
C GLY A 460 -26.55 1.36 2.52
N MET A 461 -25.66 2.10 1.83
CA MET A 461 -24.46 1.59 1.18
C MET A 461 -23.21 1.89 1.99
N ASN A 462 -22.16 1.07 1.84
CA ASN A 462 -20.84 1.27 2.45
C ASN A 462 -19.76 0.61 1.61
N TYR A 463 -18.49 0.97 1.86
CA TYR A 463 -17.32 0.29 1.31
C TYR A 463 -16.38 -0.15 2.43
N GLY A 464 -15.68 -1.27 2.21
CA GLY A 464 -14.88 -1.96 3.23
C GLY A 464 -13.42 -1.51 3.34
N HIS A 465 -12.91 -0.75 2.36
CA HIS A 465 -11.53 -0.24 2.39
C HIS A 465 -11.42 1.11 3.13
N GLY A 466 -10.20 1.58 3.36
CA GLY A 466 -9.95 2.95 3.85
C GLY A 466 -10.37 3.99 2.82
N THR A 467 -10.73 5.18 3.27
CA THR A 467 -11.03 6.30 2.36
C THR A 467 -9.77 6.98 1.83
N GLY A 468 -8.61 6.65 2.39
CA GLY A 468 -7.33 7.17 1.93
C GLY A 468 -6.16 6.83 2.85
N HIS A 469 -4.97 6.95 2.30
CA HIS A 469 -3.69 6.62 2.92
C HIS A 469 -2.62 7.65 2.52
N GLY A 470 -1.50 7.69 3.25
CA GLY A 470 -0.34 8.46 2.82
C GLY A 470 0.30 7.89 1.56
N VAL A 471 1.05 8.73 0.84
CA VAL A 471 1.80 8.34 -0.37
C VAL A 471 3.28 8.67 -0.18
N GLY A 472 4.16 7.72 -0.44
CA GLY A 472 5.61 7.89 -0.33
C GLY A 472 6.20 8.75 -1.45
N HIS A 473 7.34 9.37 -1.22
CA HIS A 473 8.07 10.14 -2.23
C HIS A 473 9.06 9.23 -2.97
N PHE A 474 8.69 8.78 -4.16
CA PHE A 474 9.39 7.73 -4.89
C PHE A 474 9.68 6.54 -3.96
N LEU A 475 8.61 6.08 -3.31
CA LEU A 475 8.56 4.97 -2.36
C LEU A 475 7.21 4.25 -2.48
N ASN A 476 6.81 3.51 -1.44
CA ASN A 476 5.55 2.78 -1.42
C ASN A 476 4.37 3.72 -1.68
N VAL A 477 3.45 3.30 -2.54
CA VAL A 477 2.21 4.04 -2.79
C VAL A 477 1.39 4.12 -1.50
N HIS A 478 1.31 3.05 -0.73
CA HIS A 478 0.71 3.03 0.59
C HIS A 478 1.75 3.39 1.66
N GLU A 479 1.65 4.57 2.23
CA GLU A 479 2.53 5.07 3.28
C GLU A 479 1.73 5.39 4.56
N GLY A 480 2.22 4.89 5.70
CA GLY A 480 1.71 5.31 7.01
C GLY A 480 2.41 6.60 7.52
N PRO A 481 2.06 7.07 8.75
CA PRO A 481 1.11 6.45 9.70
C PRO A 481 -0.35 6.93 9.55
N HIS A 482 -0.60 8.01 8.82
CA HIS A 482 -1.92 8.64 8.70
C HIS A 482 -2.78 7.99 7.61
N GLN A 483 -4.07 7.84 7.90
CA GLN A 483 -5.04 7.25 6.99
C GLN A 483 -6.43 7.82 7.26
N PHE A 484 -7.28 7.91 6.23
CA PHE A 484 -8.72 8.06 6.39
C PHE A 484 -9.37 6.69 6.46
N ARG A 485 -9.95 6.31 7.59
CA ARG A 485 -10.65 5.04 7.76
C ARG A 485 -11.55 5.02 8.98
N MET A 486 -12.52 4.11 9.00
CA MET A 486 -13.46 3.98 10.12
C MET A 486 -12.80 3.56 11.44
N ASN A 487 -11.80 2.69 11.37
CA ASN A 487 -11.08 2.25 12.57
C ASN A 487 -10.23 3.40 13.11
N HIS A 488 -10.17 3.53 14.44
CA HIS A 488 -9.36 4.58 15.06
C HIS A 488 -7.88 4.45 14.70
N MET A 489 -7.36 5.52 14.10
CA MET A 489 -5.93 5.71 13.78
C MET A 489 -5.46 6.97 14.47
N PRO A 490 -4.58 6.87 15.48
CA PRO A 490 -4.20 8.02 16.31
C PRO A 490 -3.25 9.01 15.63
N ALA A 491 -2.72 8.68 14.46
CA ALA A 491 -1.78 9.54 13.75
C ALA A 491 -2.42 10.86 13.34
N LEU A 492 -1.79 11.95 13.74
CA LEU A 492 -2.26 13.30 13.43
C LEU A 492 -2.01 13.64 11.96
N LEU A 493 -2.94 14.40 11.40
CA LEU A 493 -2.80 15.00 10.08
C LEU A 493 -2.00 16.30 10.21
N LEU A 494 -0.83 16.38 9.56
CA LEU A 494 0.10 17.50 9.67
C LEU A 494 0.44 18.10 8.30
N PRO A 495 0.70 19.41 8.20
CA PRO A 495 1.19 20.05 6.98
C PRO A 495 2.45 19.34 6.44
N GLY A 496 2.51 19.16 5.12
CA GLY A 496 3.55 18.41 4.43
C GLY A 496 3.23 16.93 4.22
N MET A 497 2.21 16.38 4.86
CA MET A 497 1.74 15.02 4.58
C MET A 497 0.93 14.98 3.29
N THR A 498 1.17 13.95 2.46
CA THR A 498 0.34 13.58 1.31
C THR A 498 -0.65 12.51 1.73
N VAL A 499 -1.89 12.58 1.22
CA VAL A 499 -2.93 11.60 1.55
C VAL A 499 -3.89 11.44 0.37
N THR A 500 -4.30 10.21 0.06
CA THR A 500 -5.33 9.95 -0.93
C THR A 500 -6.73 10.23 -0.37
N ASN A 501 -7.69 10.47 -1.26
CA ASN A 501 -9.11 10.59 -0.96
C ASN A 501 -9.85 9.79 -2.04
N GLU A 502 -10.28 8.57 -1.71
CA GLU A 502 -10.69 7.53 -2.67
C GLU A 502 -12.01 6.82 -2.27
N PRO A 503 -13.09 7.53 -1.92
CA PRO A 503 -14.35 6.87 -1.63
C PRO A 503 -14.86 6.06 -2.83
N GLY A 504 -15.55 4.94 -2.55
CA GLY A 504 -16.10 4.07 -3.59
C GLY A 504 -17.41 3.41 -3.21
N VAL A 505 -18.04 2.76 -4.18
CA VAL A 505 -19.17 1.85 -4.01
C VAL A 505 -19.04 0.70 -5.03
N TYR A 506 -19.29 -0.53 -4.57
CA TYR A 506 -19.05 -1.73 -5.34
C TYR A 506 -20.29 -2.63 -5.28
N LYS A 507 -20.99 -2.77 -6.42
CA LYS A 507 -22.21 -3.59 -6.54
C LYS A 507 -21.88 -4.89 -7.26
N SER A 508 -21.72 -5.96 -6.50
CA SER A 508 -21.36 -7.29 -7.00
C SER A 508 -22.25 -7.69 -8.20
N GLY A 509 -21.61 -8.16 -9.27
CA GLY A 509 -22.27 -8.55 -10.51
C GLY A 509 -22.84 -7.39 -11.35
N LYS A 510 -22.57 -6.13 -10.97
CA LYS A 510 -23.04 -4.94 -11.68
C LYS A 510 -21.90 -4.01 -12.11
N TYR A 511 -21.32 -3.25 -11.18
CA TYR A 511 -20.26 -2.25 -11.43
C TYR A 511 -19.63 -1.76 -10.14
N GLY A 512 -18.51 -1.07 -10.27
CA GLY A 512 -17.89 -0.27 -9.20
C GLY A 512 -17.75 1.19 -9.60
N VAL A 513 -17.69 2.05 -8.60
CA VAL A 513 -17.38 3.49 -8.72
C VAL A 513 -16.34 3.83 -7.66
N ARG A 514 -15.24 4.47 -8.05
CA ARG A 514 -14.24 5.11 -7.18
C ARG A 514 -13.79 6.41 -7.81
N THR A 515 -13.66 7.45 -7.03
CA THR A 515 -13.08 8.73 -7.45
C THR A 515 -11.97 9.07 -6.48
N GLU A 516 -10.78 9.33 -7.00
CA GLU A 516 -9.60 9.53 -6.18
C GLU A 516 -8.71 10.67 -6.63
N ASN A 517 -8.17 11.40 -5.66
CA ASN A 517 -7.02 12.29 -5.80
C ASN A 517 -6.06 12.08 -4.63
N THR A 518 -4.77 12.20 -4.89
CA THR A 518 -3.77 12.49 -3.86
C THR A 518 -3.84 13.98 -3.50
N MET A 519 -3.83 14.28 -2.21
CA MET A 519 -3.91 15.63 -1.66
C MET A 519 -2.68 15.91 -0.77
N LEU A 520 -2.30 17.17 -0.66
CA LEU A 520 -1.31 17.67 0.29
C LEU A 520 -2.01 18.39 1.44
N ILE A 521 -1.62 18.10 2.67
CA ILE A 521 -2.06 18.87 3.83
C ILE A 521 -1.24 20.14 3.91
N VAL A 522 -1.90 21.29 3.99
CA VAL A 522 -1.26 22.61 4.06
C VAL A 522 -1.82 23.44 5.22
N ASP A 523 -1.04 24.42 5.69
CA ASP A 523 -1.55 25.42 6.62
C ASP A 523 -2.73 26.17 5.99
N ASP A 524 -3.74 26.48 6.78
CA ASP A 524 -4.87 27.30 6.36
C ASP A 524 -4.87 28.64 7.10
N GLN A 525 -5.29 28.67 8.35
CA GLN A 525 -5.38 29.87 9.15
C GLN A 525 -5.06 29.61 10.63
N THR A 526 -4.72 30.67 11.34
CA THR A 526 -4.62 30.66 12.80
C THR A 526 -5.66 31.61 13.38
N THR A 527 -6.48 31.12 14.31
CA THR A 527 -7.54 31.86 14.97
C THR A 527 -7.36 31.81 16.49
N ASP A 528 -8.26 32.43 17.25
CA ASP A 528 -8.31 32.32 18.71
C ASP A 528 -8.56 30.87 19.18
N PHE A 529 -9.03 29.99 18.29
CA PHE A 529 -9.25 28.55 18.54
C PHE A 529 -8.04 27.69 18.17
N GLY A 530 -6.93 28.26 17.65
CA GLY A 530 -5.70 27.57 17.29
C GLY A 530 -5.43 27.53 15.79
N LYS A 531 -4.50 26.63 15.41
CA LYS A 531 -4.11 26.41 14.01
C LYS A 531 -5.10 25.52 13.30
N PHE A 532 -5.42 25.88 12.05
CA PHE A 532 -6.24 25.09 11.14
C PHE A 532 -5.46 24.71 9.89
N TYR A 533 -5.81 23.57 9.33
CA TYR A 533 -5.24 22.99 8.12
C TYR A 533 -6.33 22.70 7.10
N LYS A 534 -5.91 22.52 5.83
CA LYS A 534 -6.79 22.14 4.72
C LYS A 534 -6.05 21.26 3.73
N PHE A 535 -6.75 20.82 2.70
CA PHE A 535 -6.19 20.01 1.62
C PHE A 535 -5.96 20.83 0.36
N GLU A 536 -4.83 20.62 -0.30
CA GLU A 536 -4.54 21.04 -1.66
C GLU A 536 -4.51 19.80 -2.57
N ALA A 537 -5.36 19.74 -3.60
CA ALA A 537 -5.32 18.65 -4.58
C ALA A 537 -3.99 18.68 -5.35
N LEU A 538 -3.24 17.60 -5.31
CA LEU A 538 -2.02 17.37 -6.09
C LEU A 538 -2.34 16.71 -7.43
N THR A 539 -3.23 15.72 -7.45
CA THR A 539 -3.66 15.02 -8.66
C THR A 539 -4.32 16.00 -9.64
N LEU A 540 -3.89 15.95 -10.89
CA LEU A 540 -4.39 16.81 -11.97
C LEU A 540 -4.96 15.94 -13.10
N CYS A 541 -6.26 15.68 -13.05
CA CYS A 541 -6.96 14.88 -14.06
C CYS A 541 -8.45 15.26 -14.05
N PRO A 542 -9.11 15.44 -15.22
CA PRO A 542 -10.53 15.76 -15.22
C PRO A 542 -11.36 14.64 -14.56
N ILE A 543 -12.40 15.05 -13.84
CA ILE A 543 -13.46 14.18 -13.33
C ILE A 543 -14.54 14.12 -14.42
N ASP A 544 -14.97 12.91 -14.79
CA ASP A 544 -15.95 12.75 -15.89
C ASP A 544 -17.30 13.41 -15.52
N LEU A 545 -17.70 14.37 -16.34
CA LEU A 545 -18.95 15.13 -16.15
C LEU A 545 -20.19 14.39 -16.67
N LYS A 546 -20.02 13.42 -17.57
CA LYS A 546 -21.13 12.72 -18.26
C LYS A 546 -22.08 12.01 -17.28
N PRO A 547 -21.60 11.32 -16.21
CA PRO A 547 -22.49 10.60 -15.31
C PRO A 547 -22.98 11.45 -14.11
N ILE A 548 -22.62 12.74 -14.04
CA ILE A 548 -23.03 13.58 -12.91
C ILE A 548 -24.53 13.94 -13.05
N LEU A 549 -25.27 13.85 -11.92
CA LEU A 549 -26.58 14.43 -11.71
C LEU A 549 -26.42 15.79 -10.99
N PRO A 550 -26.40 16.92 -11.73
CA PRO A 550 -26.05 18.22 -11.14
C PRO A 550 -27.01 18.68 -10.02
N GLU A 551 -28.26 18.21 -10.05
CA GLU A 551 -29.27 18.50 -9.03
C GLU A 551 -28.98 17.88 -7.67
N LEU A 552 -28.12 16.86 -7.60
CA LEU A 552 -27.66 16.25 -6.36
C LEU A 552 -26.47 17.00 -5.72
N LEU A 553 -25.77 17.85 -6.49
CA LEU A 553 -24.66 18.65 -5.99
C LEU A 553 -25.14 19.97 -5.41
N SER A 554 -24.60 20.36 -4.26
CA SER A 554 -24.80 21.70 -3.70
C SER A 554 -24.07 22.77 -4.55
N SER A 555 -24.41 24.03 -4.34
CA SER A 555 -23.73 25.13 -5.00
C SER A 555 -22.23 25.19 -4.67
N GLU A 556 -21.85 24.89 -3.43
CA GLU A 556 -20.45 24.85 -2.98
C GLU A 556 -19.69 23.70 -3.65
N GLU A 557 -20.31 22.52 -3.76
CA GLU A 557 -19.71 21.35 -4.43
C GLU A 557 -19.48 21.62 -5.93
N LYS A 558 -20.41 22.32 -6.59
CA LYS A 558 -20.27 22.74 -7.99
C LYS A 558 -19.12 23.75 -8.15
N VAL A 559 -19.02 24.73 -7.26
CA VAL A 559 -17.92 25.71 -7.26
C VAL A 559 -16.59 25.00 -7.10
N TRP A 560 -16.46 24.09 -6.11
CA TRP A 560 -15.24 23.34 -5.90
C TRP A 560 -14.82 22.54 -7.16
N LEU A 561 -15.78 21.84 -7.79
CA LEU A 561 -15.50 21.04 -8.99
C LEU A 561 -15.07 21.93 -10.17
N ASN A 562 -15.72 23.07 -10.36
CA ASN A 562 -15.38 24.01 -11.41
C ASN A 562 -13.98 24.63 -11.18
N ASP A 563 -13.63 24.99 -9.96
CA ASP A 563 -12.31 25.53 -9.60
C ASP A 563 -11.21 24.46 -9.77
N TYR A 564 -11.49 23.22 -9.36
CA TYR A 564 -10.59 22.10 -9.60
C TYR A 564 -10.35 21.87 -11.10
N HIS A 565 -11.39 21.83 -11.90
CA HIS A 565 -11.30 21.68 -13.36
C HIS A 565 -10.57 22.87 -14.02
N GLN A 566 -10.76 24.09 -13.54
CA GLN A 566 -10.00 25.25 -14.01
C GLN A 566 -8.50 25.09 -13.72
N LYS A 567 -8.14 24.65 -12.50
CA LYS A 567 -6.75 24.33 -12.12
C LYS A 567 -6.17 23.27 -13.05
N VAL A 568 -6.89 22.16 -13.28
CA VAL A 568 -6.46 21.06 -14.17
C VAL A 568 -6.19 21.59 -15.57
N TYR A 569 -7.14 22.34 -16.17
CA TYR A 569 -6.97 22.91 -17.50
C TYR A 569 -5.80 23.88 -17.60
N ALA A 570 -5.70 24.80 -16.65
CA ALA A 570 -4.65 25.82 -16.65
C ALA A 570 -3.25 25.20 -16.53
N THR A 571 -3.10 24.19 -15.66
CA THR A 571 -1.80 23.55 -15.41
C THR A 571 -1.38 22.63 -16.55
N LEU A 572 -2.29 21.80 -17.09
CA LEU A 572 -1.93 20.78 -18.05
C LEU A 572 -1.90 21.27 -19.51
N SER A 573 -2.66 22.31 -19.87
CA SER A 573 -2.75 22.82 -21.24
C SER A 573 -1.39 23.08 -21.93
N PRO A 574 -0.33 23.57 -21.25
CA PRO A 574 0.97 23.79 -21.90
C PRO A 574 1.67 22.53 -22.39
N TYR A 575 1.32 21.36 -21.83
CA TYR A 575 1.97 20.08 -22.10
C TYR A 575 1.26 19.23 -23.16
N LEU A 576 0.14 19.73 -23.71
CA LEU A 576 -0.78 18.97 -24.57
C LEU A 576 -0.76 19.50 -26.01
N SER A 577 -1.04 18.62 -26.97
CA SER A 577 -1.32 18.99 -28.36
C SER A 577 -2.57 19.86 -28.45
N LYS A 578 -2.81 20.46 -29.61
CA LYS A 578 -3.99 21.31 -29.85
C LYS A 578 -5.29 20.52 -29.68
N GLU A 579 -5.31 19.29 -30.17
CA GLU A 579 -6.47 18.39 -30.13
C GLU A 579 -6.77 17.95 -28.69
N GLU A 580 -5.75 17.48 -27.97
CA GLU A 580 -5.83 17.09 -26.55
C GLU A 580 -6.28 18.27 -25.67
N LYS A 581 -5.74 19.47 -25.92
CA LYS A 581 -6.12 20.70 -25.21
C LYS A 581 -7.58 21.08 -25.44
N ASN A 582 -8.07 20.95 -26.67
CA ASN A 582 -9.48 21.18 -26.98
C ASN A 582 -10.39 20.17 -26.27
N TRP A 583 -9.99 18.90 -26.28
CA TRP A 583 -10.71 17.85 -25.56
C TRP A 583 -10.73 18.14 -24.05
N LEU A 584 -9.58 18.48 -23.46
CA LEU A 584 -9.49 18.83 -22.04
C LEU A 584 -10.39 20.01 -21.68
N LYS A 585 -10.47 21.02 -22.56
CA LYS A 585 -11.35 22.19 -22.35
C LYS A 585 -12.83 21.79 -22.25
N GLU A 586 -13.29 20.87 -23.11
CA GLU A 586 -14.65 20.34 -23.04
C GLU A 586 -14.88 19.48 -21.80
N SER A 587 -13.88 18.62 -21.43
CA SER A 587 -13.95 17.73 -20.27
C SER A 587 -13.88 18.47 -18.93
N THR A 588 -13.43 19.73 -18.94
CA THR A 588 -13.31 20.58 -17.74
C THR A 588 -14.26 21.79 -17.77
N LYS A 589 -15.28 21.77 -18.62
CA LYS A 589 -16.29 22.85 -18.67
C LYS A 589 -17.06 22.95 -17.36
N ALA A 590 -17.45 24.18 -17.02
CA ALA A 590 -18.22 24.43 -15.81
C ALA A 590 -19.60 23.75 -15.85
N ILE A 591 -20.03 23.22 -14.69
CA ILE A 591 -21.39 22.75 -14.46
C ILE A 591 -22.16 23.82 -13.66
N HIS A 592 -23.48 23.89 -13.89
CA HIS A 592 -24.34 24.90 -13.29
C HIS A 592 -25.47 24.31 -12.45
#